data_97627e8f6bbc58c2467b95df97089fef
#
_entry.id   97627e8f6bbc58c2467b95df97089fef
#
_cell.length_a   1.000
_cell.length_b   1.000
_cell.length_c   1.000
_cell.angle_alpha   90.00
_cell.angle_beta   90.00
_cell.angle_gamma   90.00
#
_symmetry.space_group_name_H-M   'P 1'
#
loop_
_entity.id
_entity.type
_entity.pdbx_description
1 polymer ?
#
loop_
_entity_poly.entity_id
_entity_poly.type
_entity_poly.pdbx_seq_one_letter_code
_entity_poly.pdbx_strand_id
1 'polypeptide(L)'
;MRSINKIIVHCSATQEGRNLDAAEINRWHLKRGWKGIGYHYVVLLDGTIEYGRNIYEQGAHVKNHNKGSIGVCYIGGVETERGKNGKWIAKDTRTFEQKESLLLLLKTLKKMHVDATIHGHNEFAAKSCPCFDAYKEYCNI
;
A
#
# COMPACT_ATOMS: atom_id res chain seq x y z
N MET A 1 -14.86 5.40 -16.34
CA MET A 1 -13.75 5.05 -15.43
C MET A 1 -13.07 6.31 -14.92
N ARG A 2 -12.57 6.30 -13.67
CA ARG A 2 -11.81 7.44 -13.13
C ARG A 2 -10.51 7.65 -13.93
N SER A 3 -10.09 8.88 -14.08
CA SER A 3 -8.77 9.18 -14.63
C SER A 3 -7.72 8.97 -13.52
N ILE A 4 -6.71 8.17 -13.79
CA ILE A 4 -5.67 7.79 -12.84
C ILE A 4 -4.34 8.42 -13.26
N ASN A 5 -3.76 9.23 -12.36
CA ASN A 5 -2.47 9.86 -12.58
C ASN A 5 -1.40 9.49 -11.55
N LYS A 6 -1.79 8.76 -10.49
CA LYS A 6 -0.85 8.28 -9.46
C LYS A 6 -1.19 6.86 -9.03
N ILE A 7 -0.15 6.09 -8.75
CA ILE A 7 -0.25 4.79 -8.08
C ILE A 7 0.59 4.95 -6.81
N ILE A 8 -0.05 4.81 -5.65
CA ILE A 8 0.60 5.10 -4.37
C ILE A 8 0.75 3.81 -3.56
N VAL A 9 1.99 3.51 -3.21
CA VAL A 9 2.34 2.30 -2.45
C VAL A 9 2.30 2.59 -0.96
N HIS A 10 1.68 1.67 -0.22
CA HIS A 10 1.55 1.72 1.23
C HIS A 10 2.00 0.42 1.87
N CYS A 11 2.19 0.44 3.19
CA CYS A 11 2.24 -0.75 4.01
C CYS A 11 1.08 -0.72 5.00
N SER A 12 0.74 -1.89 5.55
CA SER A 12 -0.32 -1.98 6.56
C SER A 12 0.12 -1.45 7.92
N ALA A 13 1.41 -1.16 8.10
CA ALA A 13 2.03 -0.75 9.37
C ALA A 13 1.78 -1.79 10.47
N THR A 14 2.00 -3.05 10.12
CA THR A 14 1.86 -4.21 11.02
C THR A 14 3.19 -4.93 11.16
N GLN A 15 3.32 -5.71 12.24
CA GLN A 15 4.55 -6.42 12.57
C GLN A 15 4.97 -7.40 11.47
N GLU A 16 6.27 -7.43 11.22
CA GLU A 16 6.87 -8.37 10.28
C GLU A 16 6.40 -9.81 10.56
N GLY A 17 5.96 -10.50 9.51
CA GLY A 17 5.51 -11.89 9.62
C GLY A 17 4.10 -12.09 10.13
N ARG A 18 3.41 -11.03 10.54
CA ARG A 18 2.01 -11.14 10.95
C ARG A 18 1.13 -11.36 9.73
N ASN A 19 0.49 -12.51 9.68
CA ASN A 19 -0.33 -12.92 8.54
C ASN A 19 -1.71 -12.25 8.60
N LEU A 20 -1.92 -11.29 7.71
CA LEU A 20 -3.15 -10.52 7.59
C LEU A 20 -3.61 -10.50 6.14
N ASP A 21 -4.89 -10.18 5.93
CA ASP A 21 -5.49 -10.11 4.60
C ASP A 21 -6.34 -8.84 4.42
N ALA A 22 -6.90 -8.69 3.22
CA ALA A 22 -7.73 -7.53 2.90
C ALA A 22 -9.00 -7.47 3.77
N ALA A 23 -9.57 -8.61 4.13
CA ALA A 23 -10.76 -8.68 4.98
C ALA A 23 -10.48 -8.09 6.37
N GLU A 24 -9.30 -8.35 6.93
CA GLU A 24 -8.89 -7.78 8.22
C GLU A 24 -8.77 -6.26 8.15
N ILE A 25 -8.10 -5.75 7.12
CA ILE A 25 -7.97 -4.30 6.90
C ILE A 25 -9.35 -3.68 6.70
N ASN A 26 -10.22 -4.35 5.97
CA ASN A 26 -11.59 -3.89 5.77
C ASN A 26 -12.33 -3.69 7.10
N ARG A 27 -12.19 -4.65 8.02
CA ARG A 27 -12.78 -4.55 9.36
C ARG A 27 -12.24 -3.33 10.11
N TRP A 28 -10.93 -3.08 10.04
CA TRP A 28 -10.33 -1.92 10.72
C TRP A 28 -10.85 -0.60 10.15
N HIS A 29 -10.97 -0.50 8.83
CA HIS A 29 -11.46 0.72 8.19
C HIS A 29 -12.95 0.96 8.44
N LEU A 30 -13.75 -0.11 8.49
CA LEU A 30 -15.16 -0.01 8.89
C LEU A 30 -15.30 0.54 10.31
N LYS A 31 -14.42 0.11 11.24
CA LYS A 31 -14.41 0.64 12.62
C LYS A 31 -14.08 2.12 12.70
N ARG A 32 -13.34 2.65 11.73
CA ARG A 32 -13.04 4.08 11.62
C ARG A 32 -14.22 4.89 11.08
N GLY A 33 -15.31 4.24 10.72
CA GLY A 33 -16.49 4.88 10.12
C GLY A 33 -16.41 5.01 8.62
N TRP A 34 -15.43 4.37 7.96
CA TRP A 34 -15.31 4.36 6.51
C TRP A 34 -16.25 3.31 5.91
N LYS A 35 -16.55 3.43 4.63
CA LYS A 35 -17.42 2.46 3.93
C LYS A 35 -16.75 1.11 3.66
N GLY A 36 -15.52 0.94 4.08
CA GLY A 36 -14.73 -0.27 3.92
C GLY A 36 -13.27 0.06 3.66
N ILE A 37 -12.53 -0.95 3.23
CA ILE A 37 -11.10 -0.82 2.95
C ILE A 37 -10.81 0.34 1.99
N GLY A 38 -9.80 1.15 2.33
CA GLY A 38 -9.42 2.32 1.54
C GLY A 38 -8.44 2.04 0.41
N TYR A 39 -7.72 0.90 0.45
CA TYR A 39 -6.81 0.48 -0.59
C TYR A 39 -7.53 -0.28 -1.70
N HIS A 40 -7.01 -0.21 -2.93
CA HIS A 40 -7.57 -0.94 -4.07
C HIS A 40 -6.99 -2.35 -4.21
N TYR A 41 -5.75 -2.55 -3.76
CA TYR A 41 -5.06 -3.84 -3.79
C TYR A 41 -4.30 -4.07 -2.50
N VAL A 42 -4.21 -5.33 -2.09
CA VAL A 42 -3.42 -5.74 -0.92
C VAL A 42 -2.52 -6.90 -1.33
N VAL A 43 -1.23 -6.79 -1.04
CA VAL A 43 -0.23 -7.83 -1.32
C VAL A 43 0.11 -8.55 -0.03
N LEU A 44 -0.27 -9.82 0.07
CA LEU A 44 -0.10 -10.64 1.26
C LEU A 44 1.35 -11.14 1.40
N LEU A 45 1.69 -11.67 2.56
CA LEU A 45 3.04 -12.16 2.86
C LEU A 45 3.56 -13.16 1.83
N ASP A 46 2.69 -14.05 1.33
CA ASP A 46 3.06 -15.08 0.35
C ASP A 46 3.02 -14.57 -1.10
N GLY A 47 2.78 -13.28 -1.29
CA GLY A 47 2.69 -12.66 -2.62
C GLY A 47 1.29 -12.70 -3.24
N THR A 48 0.31 -13.29 -2.58
CA THR A 48 -1.07 -13.25 -3.08
C THR A 48 -1.56 -11.81 -3.17
N ILE A 49 -2.17 -11.44 -4.30
CA ILE A 49 -2.74 -10.12 -4.50
C ILE A 49 -4.25 -10.22 -4.31
N GLU A 50 -4.77 -9.47 -3.35
CA GLU A 50 -6.20 -9.41 -3.08
C GLU A 50 -6.78 -8.06 -3.52
N TYR A 51 -8.04 -8.06 -3.95
CA TYR A 51 -8.75 -6.83 -4.25
C TYR A 51 -9.30 -6.22 -2.96
N GLY A 52 -9.18 -4.91 -2.85
CA GLY A 52 -9.83 -4.14 -1.79
C GLY A 52 -11.01 -3.36 -2.33
N ARG A 53 -10.94 -2.01 -2.24
CA ARG A 53 -11.98 -1.14 -2.80
C ARG A 53 -12.02 -1.28 -4.31
N ASN A 54 -13.21 -1.21 -4.89
CA ASN A 54 -13.38 -1.27 -6.35
C ASN A 54 -12.54 -0.18 -7.02
N ILE A 55 -11.81 -0.54 -8.07
CA ILE A 55 -10.89 0.36 -8.78
C ILE A 55 -11.60 1.57 -9.40
N TYR A 56 -12.90 1.46 -9.69
CA TYR A 56 -13.70 2.57 -10.21
C TYR A 56 -14.08 3.59 -9.14
N GLU A 57 -13.86 3.26 -7.87
CA GLU A 57 -14.16 4.14 -6.76
C GLU A 57 -12.89 4.82 -6.24
N GLN A 58 -13.04 6.09 -5.85
CA GLN A 58 -11.96 6.80 -5.17
C GLN A 58 -11.62 6.11 -3.86
N GLY A 59 -10.33 5.89 -3.60
CA GLY A 59 -9.86 5.27 -2.38
C GLY A 59 -9.90 6.20 -1.17
N ALA A 60 -9.46 5.69 -0.04
CA ALA A 60 -9.27 6.44 1.19
C ALA A 60 -7.94 5.98 1.81
N HIS A 61 -6.83 6.39 1.20
CA HIS A 61 -5.50 5.95 1.59
C HIS A 61 -4.45 7.06 1.71
N VAL A 62 -4.68 8.21 1.06
CA VAL A 62 -3.77 9.38 1.17
C VAL A 62 -4.61 10.65 1.23
N LYS A 63 -4.63 11.29 2.39
CA LYS A 63 -5.38 12.55 2.56
C LYS A 63 -4.98 13.57 1.48
N ASN A 64 -5.98 14.14 0.80
CA ASN A 64 -5.85 15.12 -0.28
C ASN A 64 -5.27 14.58 -1.59
N HIS A 65 -4.98 13.28 -1.68
CA HIS A 65 -4.41 12.66 -2.90
C HIS A 65 -5.16 11.40 -3.35
N ASN A 66 -6.34 11.16 -2.81
CA ASN A 66 -7.15 10.00 -3.18
C ASN A 66 -7.74 10.13 -4.59
N LYS A 67 -8.11 11.33 -4.99
CA LYS A 67 -8.64 11.58 -6.32
C LYS A 67 -7.56 11.29 -7.36
N GLY A 68 -7.92 10.50 -8.37
CA GLY A 68 -6.99 10.17 -9.46
C GLY A 68 -5.87 9.21 -9.07
N SER A 69 -5.97 8.54 -7.91
CA SER A 69 -4.93 7.61 -7.48
C SER A 69 -5.46 6.19 -7.23
N ILE A 70 -4.53 5.23 -7.32
CA ILE A 70 -4.74 3.84 -6.93
C ILE A 70 -3.86 3.58 -5.72
N GLY A 71 -4.44 3.03 -4.65
CA GLY A 71 -3.70 2.65 -3.44
C GLY A 71 -3.37 1.17 -3.45
N VAL A 72 -2.09 0.83 -3.32
CA VAL A 72 -1.58 -0.53 -3.23
C VAL A 72 -0.89 -0.70 -1.89
N CYS A 73 -1.33 -1.66 -1.09
CA CYS A 73 -0.80 -1.89 0.26
C CYS A 73 -0.16 -3.27 0.36
N TYR A 74 1.07 -3.36 0.88
CA TYR A 74 1.63 -4.66 1.27
C TYR A 74 1.49 -4.85 2.78
N ILE A 75 1.33 -6.10 3.22
CA ILE A 75 1.23 -6.45 4.64
C ILE A 75 2.62 -6.38 5.27
N GLY A 76 2.76 -5.56 6.30
CA GLY A 76 4.02 -5.38 7.02
C GLY A 76 4.34 -3.92 7.32
N GLY A 77 5.63 -3.62 7.41
CA GLY A 77 6.13 -2.25 7.57
C GLY A 77 6.70 -1.94 8.95
N VAL A 78 6.66 -2.87 9.90
CA VAL A 78 7.09 -2.65 11.29
C VAL A 78 7.90 -3.84 11.79
N GLU A 79 8.94 -3.56 12.59
CA GLU A 79 9.72 -4.59 13.30
C GLU A 79 8.84 -5.46 14.19
N THR A 80 9.33 -6.66 14.53
CA THR A 80 8.62 -7.59 15.41
C THR A 80 8.52 -7.06 16.85
N GLU A 81 9.46 -6.22 17.26
CA GLU A 81 9.54 -5.69 18.62
C GLU A 81 9.65 -4.17 18.60
N ARG A 82 9.20 -3.55 19.67
CA ARG A 82 9.34 -2.11 19.86
C ARG A 82 10.79 -1.74 20.15
N GLY A 83 11.18 -0.51 19.79
CA GLY A 83 12.49 0.04 20.13
C GLY A 83 12.61 0.38 21.63
N LYS A 84 13.81 0.83 22.03
CA LYS A 84 14.12 1.18 23.43
C LYS A 84 13.20 2.26 23.99
N ASN A 85 12.68 3.13 23.13
CA ASN A 85 11.76 4.21 23.53
C ASN A 85 10.29 3.75 23.60
N GLY A 86 10.02 2.45 23.48
CA GLY A 86 8.68 1.88 23.48
C GLY A 86 7.88 2.10 22.20
N LYS A 87 8.46 2.73 21.21
CA LYS A 87 7.79 2.98 19.91
C LYS A 87 8.08 1.89 18.89
N TRP A 88 7.12 1.64 18.01
CA TRP A 88 7.30 0.73 16.89
C TRP A 88 8.35 1.27 15.92
N ILE A 89 9.17 0.40 15.38
CA ILE A 89 10.24 0.74 14.44
C ILE A 89 9.78 0.41 13.02
N ALA A 90 9.74 1.43 12.15
CA ALA A 90 9.44 1.26 10.74
C ALA A 90 10.54 0.44 10.06
N LYS A 91 10.14 -0.48 9.19
CA LYS A 91 11.07 -1.35 8.47
C LYS A 91 10.45 -1.77 7.14
N ASP A 92 11.27 -1.87 6.10
CA ASP A 92 10.87 -2.52 4.85
C ASP A 92 10.86 -4.03 5.08
N THR A 93 9.69 -4.57 5.39
CA THR A 93 9.50 -5.98 5.73
C THR A 93 9.03 -6.82 4.55
N ARG A 94 9.07 -6.28 3.33
CA ARG A 94 8.58 -7.01 2.16
C ARG A 94 9.32 -8.35 2.02
N THR A 95 8.55 -9.42 1.90
CA THR A 95 9.10 -10.75 1.57
C THR A 95 9.55 -10.75 0.11
N PHE A 96 10.33 -11.75 -0.27
CA PHE A 96 10.71 -11.94 -1.67
C PHE A 96 9.46 -12.02 -2.56
N GLU A 97 8.46 -12.79 -2.13
CA GLU A 97 7.20 -13.00 -2.85
C GLU A 97 6.41 -11.70 -2.96
N GLN A 98 6.41 -10.88 -1.92
CA GLN A 98 5.79 -9.56 -1.96
C GLN A 98 6.47 -8.64 -2.95
N LYS A 99 7.80 -8.63 -2.99
CA LYS A 99 8.55 -7.80 -3.94
C LYS A 99 8.25 -8.19 -5.38
N GLU A 100 8.19 -9.49 -5.68
CA GLU A 100 7.86 -9.98 -7.01
C GLU A 100 6.42 -9.61 -7.41
N SER A 101 5.47 -9.88 -6.54
CA SER A 101 4.05 -9.59 -6.82
C SER A 101 3.79 -8.09 -6.93
N LEU A 102 4.42 -7.30 -6.07
CA LEU A 102 4.27 -5.84 -6.11
C LEU A 102 4.81 -5.28 -7.43
N LEU A 103 5.98 -5.74 -7.87
CA LEU A 103 6.54 -5.32 -9.15
C LEU A 103 5.64 -5.68 -10.32
N LEU A 104 5.11 -6.91 -10.34
CA LEU A 104 4.20 -7.36 -11.39
C LEU A 104 2.91 -6.53 -11.41
N LEU A 105 2.33 -6.29 -10.25
CA LEU A 105 1.11 -5.49 -10.10
C LEU A 105 1.34 -4.06 -10.60
N LEU A 106 2.43 -3.42 -10.18
CA LEU A 106 2.75 -2.05 -10.57
C LEU A 106 3.00 -1.94 -12.09
N LYS A 107 3.69 -2.90 -12.67
CA LYS A 107 3.88 -2.95 -14.12
C LYS A 107 2.55 -3.08 -14.86
N THR A 108 1.66 -3.92 -14.37
CA THR A 108 0.33 -4.12 -14.95
C THR A 108 -0.50 -2.84 -14.88
N LEU A 109 -0.53 -2.22 -13.70
CA LEU A 109 -1.25 -0.96 -13.51
C LEU A 109 -0.67 0.17 -14.37
N LYS A 110 0.64 0.20 -14.52
CA LYS A 110 1.33 1.20 -15.36
C LYS A 110 0.95 1.05 -16.84
N LYS A 111 0.79 -0.18 -17.32
CA LYS A 111 0.31 -0.45 -18.69
C LYS A 111 -1.12 0.03 -18.90
N MET A 112 -1.97 -0.12 -17.88
CA MET A 112 -3.36 0.33 -17.93
C MET A 112 -3.50 1.85 -17.81
N HIS A 113 -2.54 2.49 -17.14
CA HIS A 113 -2.56 3.92 -16.83
C HIS A 113 -1.19 4.53 -17.16
N VAL A 114 -0.87 4.65 -18.45
CA VAL A 114 0.47 4.98 -18.95
C VAL A 114 1.00 6.32 -18.44
N ASP A 115 0.12 7.27 -18.15
CA ASP A 115 0.50 8.60 -17.66
C ASP A 115 0.62 8.65 -16.13
N ALA A 116 0.28 7.57 -15.43
CA ALA A 116 0.38 7.53 -13.98
C ALA A 116 1.84 7.39 -13.53
N THR A 117 2.19 8.07 -12.45
CA THR A 117 3.49 7.94 -11.80
C THR A 117 3.35 7.15 -10.50
N ILE A 118 4.41 6.46 -10.11
CA ILE A 118 4.40 5.59 -8.92
C ILE A 118 5.07 6.31 -7.77
N HIS A 119 4.42 6.29 -6.62
CA HIS A 119 4.85 7.03 -5.43
C HIS A 119 4.71 6.19 -4.17
N GLY A 120 5.38 6.62 -3.09
CA GLY A 120 5.15 6.12 -1.75
C GLY A 120 4.30 7.12 -0.96
N HIS A 121 3.55 6.64 0.02
CA HIS A 121 2.77 7.50 0.91
C HIS A 121 3.63 8.55 1.60
N ASN A 122 4.90 8.22 1.90
CA ASN A 122 5.84 9.12 2.56
C ASN A 122 6.20 10.39 1.76
N GLU A 123 5.82 10.44 0.49
CA GLU A 123 6.00 11.67 -0.31
C GLU A 123 4.91 12.70 -0.03
N PHE A 124 3.77 12.28 0.51
CA PHE A 124 2.59 13.11 0.69
C PHE A 124 2.21 13.35 2.15
N ALA A 125 2.91 12.71 3.09
CA ALA A 125 2.63 12.83 4.51
C ALA A 125 3.91 12.56 5.31
N ALA A 126 3.96 13.08 6.54
CA ALA A 126 5.09 12.84 7.47
C ALA A 126 4.96 11.45 8.09
N LYS A 127 5.10 10.41 7.26
CA LYS A 127 4.98 9.00 7.66
C LYS A 127 6.08 8.17 7.02
N SER A 128 6.44 7.04 7.65
CA SER A 128 7.42 6.10 7.08
C SER A 128 6.83 5.25 5.97
N CYS A 129 5.52 4.95 6.03
CA CYS A 129 4.81 4.14 5.02
C CYS A 129 5.15 4.60 3.60
N PRO A 130 5.55 3.72 2.70
CA PRO A 130 5.61 2.26 2.77
C PRO A 130 6.92 1.69 3.33
N CYS A 131 7.74 2.47 4.00
CA CYS A 131 9.00 2.10 4.66
C CYS A 131 10.15 1.82 3.70
N PHE A 132 10.03 2.30 2.48
CA PHE A 132 11.09 2.33 1.46
C PHE A 132 10.77 3.42 0.44
N ASP A 133 11.75 3.77 -0.39
CA ASP A 133 11.57 4.81 -1.42
C ASP A 133 10.94 4.20 -2.67
N ALA A 134 9.62 4.17 -2.72
CA ALA A 134 8.87 3.56 -3.83
C ALA A 134 9.07 4.34 -5.14
N TYR A 135 9.16 5.66 -5.08
CA TYR A 135 9.41 6.46 -6.27
C TYR A 135 10.73 6.06 -6.93
N LYS A 136 11.80 6.04 -6.14
CA LYS A 136 13.14 5.69 -6.64
C LYS A 136 13.19 4.26 -7.17
N GLU A 137 12.56 3.32 -6.47
CA GLU A 137 12.59 1.90 -6.85
C GLU A 137 11.83 1.63 -8.14
N TYR A 138 10.74 2.35 -8.39
CA TYR A 138 9.80 2.03 -9.48
C TYR A 138 9.68 3.10 -10.58
N CYS A 139 10.45 4.18 -10.51
CA CYS A 139 10.28 5.29 -11.48
C CYS A 139 10.61 4.91 -12.92
N ASN A 140 11.33 3.81 -13.15
CA ASN A 140 11.74 3.38 -14.47
C ASN A 140 10.94 2.18 -15.04
N ILE A 141 9.84 1.81 -14.44
CA ILE A 141 9.03 0.71 -14.96
C ILE A 141 7.91 1.17 -15.89
#